data_076d444f8d6c7f566fa5015941c53225
#
_entry.id   076d444f8d6c7f566fa5015941c53225
#
_cell.length_a   1.000
_cell.length_b   1.000
_cell.length_c   1.000
_cell.angle_alpha   90.00
_cell.angle_beta   90.00
_cell.angle_gamma   90.00
#
_symmetry.space_group_name_H-M   'P 1'
#
loop_
_entity.id
_entity.type
_entity.pdbx_description
1 polymer ?
#
loop_
_entity_poly.entity_id
_entity_poly.type
_entity_poly.pdbx_seq_one_letter_code
_entity_poly.pdbx_strand_id
1 'polypeptide(L)'
;MSITKEARVKYSQAKVKEILADYRLAVESREASLIGRKEVFMGKAKFGIFGDGKEIAQIAMSKVFRKGDFRAGYYRDQTFMFAIGELTVQQYFAQLYAHTSVEADPASAGRLMNGHYATRLLDEKGMLKNLTELKNSSADISPTAGQMPRLLGIAYASKLFRENPDLHQFKELSDNGNEIAFGTIGNASTSEGMFFEAINAAGVLQVPMLTSIWDDDYGISVPQEYHTTKGSISKVLAGLQRNENEKGFEIIVINGWDYPGLIDAYHVAEKICREKHVPVLFHVKEMTQPQGHST
;
A
#
# COMPACT_ATOMS: atom_id res chain seq x y z
N MET A 1 -0.53 17.60 -43.51
CA MET A 1 -0.15 17.33 -42.11
C MET A 1 0.48 15.95 -42.03
N SER A 2 1.79 15.89 -41.88
CA SER A 2 2.55 14.64 -41.80
C SER A 2 2.42 14.08 -40.39
N ILE A 3 1.77 12.93 -40.26
CA ILE A 3 1.74 12.16 -39.01
C ILE A 3 3.15 11.58 -38.86
N THR A 4 3.95 12.12 -37.97
CA THR A 4 5.24 11.57 -37.57
C THR A 4 4.99 10.15 -37.05
N LYS A 5 5.64 9.15 -37.67
CA LYS A 5 5.70 7.77 -37.16
C LYS A 5 6.34 7.81 -35.78
N GLU A 6 5.53 7.75 -34.72
CA GLU A 6 6.05 7.47 -33.40
C GLU A 6 6.83 6.15 -33.45
N ALA A 7 8.07 6.20 -32.99
CA ALA A 7 8.89 5.00 -32.90
C ALA A 7 8.20 4.00 -31.96
N ARG A 8 7.66 2.92 -32.51
CA ARG A 8 7.06 1.84 -31.72
C ARG A 8 8.15 1.24 -30.83
N VAL A 9 8.08 1.48 -29.54
CA VAL A 9 8.94 0.82 -28.55
C VAL A 9 8.69 -0.68 -28.66
N LYS A 10 9.71 -1.44 -29.09
CA LYS A 10 9.63 -2.91 -29.15
C LYS A 10 9.95 -3.45 -27.77
N TYR A 11 8.94 -3.87 -27.04
CA TYR A 11 9.15 -4.62 -25.80
C TYR A 11 9.61 -6.06 -26.08
N SER A 12 10.43 -6.62 -25.18
CA SER A 12 10.73 -8.05 -25.21
C SER A 12 9.47 -8.88 -24.95
N GLN A 13 9.43 -10.14 -25.41
CA GLN A 13 8.30 -11.02 -25.14
C GLN A 13 8.05 -11.23 -23.62
N ALA A 14 9.12 -11.28 -22.83
CA ALA A 14 9.01 -11.37 -21.37
C ALA A 14 8.31 -10.14 -20.78
N LYS A 15 8.68 -8.93 -21.23
CA LYS A 15 8.03 -7.69 -20.78
C LYS A 15 6.57 -7.59 -21.20
N VAL A 16 6.25 -8.04 -22.42
CA VAL A 16 4.85 -8.12 -22.89
C VAL A 16 4.04 -9.07 -22.01
N LYS A 17 4.59 -10.24 -21.66
CA LYS A 17 3.92 -11.20 -20.78
C LYS A 17 3.67 -10.63 -19.38
N GLU A 18 4.64 -9.91 -18.85
CA GLU A 18 4.50 -9.21 -17.56
C GLU A 18 3.38 -8.17 -17.61
N ILE A 19 3.39 -7.29 -18.60
CA ILE A 19 2.35 -6.25 -18.77
C ILE A 19 0.96 -6.87 -18.90
N LEU A 20 0.82 -7.96 -19.66
CA LEU A 20 -0.45 -8.65 -19.82
C LEU A 20 -0.93 -9.31 -18.51
N ALA A 21 0.00 -9.84 -17.70
CA ALA A 21 -0.33 -10.39 -16.39
C ALA A 21 -0.82 -9.27 -15.43
N ASP A 22 -0.14 -8.14 -15.42
CA ASP A 22 -0.52 -6.97 -14.63
C ASP A 22 -1.88 -6.40 -15.06
N TYR A 23 -2.10 -6.30 -16.37
CA TYR A 23 -3.40 -5.88 -16.91
C TYR A 23 -4.53 -6.83 -16.50
N ARG A 24 -4.29 -8.14 -16.61
CA ARG A 24 -5.26 -9.15 -16.15
C ARG A 24 -5.61 -8.97 -14.68
N LEU A 25 -4.59 -8.83 -13.83
CA LEU A 25 -4.77 -8.63 -12.40
C LEU A 25 -5.56 -7.34 -12.09
N ALA A 26 -5.26 -6.25 -12.80
CA ALA A 26 -6.01 -5.00 -12.67
C ALA A 26 -7.49 -5.19 -13.01
N VAL A 27 -7.79 -5.92 -14.09
CA VAL A 27 -9.17 -6.23 -14.48
C VAL A 27 -9.85 -7.14 -13.45
N GLU A 28 -9.20 -8.20 -12.99
CA GLU A 28 -9.74 -9.10 -11.95
C GLU A 28 -10.09 -8.32 -10.66
N SER A 29 -9.22 -7.43 -10.21
CA SER A 29 -9.46 -6.61 -9.02
C SER A 29 -10.60 -5.61 -9.25
N ARG A 30 -10.66 -4.98 -10.44
CA ARG A 30 -11.74 -4.08 -10.81
C ARG A 30 -13.09 -4.80 -10.81
N GLU A 31 -13.18 -5.95 -11.47
CA GLU A 31 -14.41 -6.74 -11.54
C GLU A 31 -14.84 -7.25 -10.16
N ALA A 32 -13.89 -7.64 -9.29
CA ALA A 32 -14.18 -8.00 -7.91
C ALA A 32 -14.84 -6.83 -7.14
N SER A 33 -14.37 -5.59 -7.35
CA SER A 33 -14.99 -4.39 -6.77
C SER A 33 -16.41 -4.17 -7.29
N LEU A 34 -16.61 -4.24 -8.60
CA LEU A 34 -17.92 -4.01 -9.22
C LEU A 34 -18.95 -5.06 -8.79
N ILE A 35 -18.57 -6.33 -8.79
CA ILE A 35 -19.42 -7.44 -8.34
C ILE A 35 -19.69 -7.30 -6.83
N GLY A 36 -18.67 -7.05 -6.03
CA GLY A 36 -18.82 -6.88 -4.58
C GLY A 36 -19.81 -5.76 -4.23
N ARG A 37 -19.70 -4.61 -4.90
CA ARG A 37 -20.65 -3.50 -4.75
C ARG A 37 -22.08 -3.90 -5.11
N LYS A 38 -22.28 -4.64 -6.21
CA LYS A 38 -23.57 -5.17 -6.60
C LYS A 38 -24.16 -6.09 -5.55
N GLU A 39 -23.34 -6.96 -4.94
CA GLU A 39 -23.78 -7.87 -3.86
C GLU A 39 -24.23 -7.10 -2.60
N VAL A 40 -23.59 -5.96 -2.28
CA VAL A 40 -24.04 -5.08 -1.19
C VAL A 40 -25.36 -4.42 -1.54
N PHE A 41 -25.53 -3.84 -2.73
CA PHE A 41 -26.78 -3.22 -3.16
C PHE A 41 -27.95 -4.21 -3.22
N MET A 42 -27.69 -5.47 -3.52
CA MET A 42 -28.71 -6.54 -3.46
C MET A 42 -28.99 -7.04 -2.04
N GLY A 43 -28.33 -6.49 -1.01
CA GLY A 43 -28.51 -6.90 0.39
C GLY A 43 -27.88 -8.25 0.76
N LYS A 44 -27.10 -8.89 -0.13
CA LYS A 44 -26.43 -10.16 0.13
C LYS A 44 -25.19 -9.99 1.01
N ALA A 45 -24.50 -8.86 0.91
CA ALA A 45 -23.50 -8.41 1.85
C ALA A 45 -24.00 -7.13 2.53
N LYS A 46 -23.58 -6.91 3.78
CA LYS A 46 -24.13 -5.81 4.59
C LYS A 46 -23.40 -4.48 4.38
N PHE A 47 -22.14 -4.55 4.03
CA PHE A 47 -21.27 -3.39 3.82
C PHE A 47 -20.08 -3.80 2.95
N GLY A 48 -19.57 -2.88 2.16
CA GLY A 48 -18.40 -3.11 1.33
C GLY A 48 -17.55 -1.85 1.16
N ILE A 49 -16.25 -2.04 1.16
CA ILE A 49 -15.26 -1.03 0.81
C ILE A 49 -14.48 -1.58 -0.38
N PHE A 50 -14.39 -0.80 -1.44
CA PHE A 50 -13.84 -1.27 -2.72
C PHE A 50 -12.73 -0.36 -3.20
N GLY A 51 -11.69 -0.95 -3.80
CA GLY A 51 -10.46 -0.27 -4.22
C GLY A 51 -10.42 0.05 -5.72
N ASP A 52 -11.57 0.06 -6.41
CA ASP A 52 -11.65 0.37 -7.84
C ASP A 52 -11.07 1.76 -8.16
N GLY A 53 -10.22 1.81 -9.20
CA GLY A 53 -9.53 3.02 -9.62
C GLY A 53 -8.10 3.17 -9.09
N LYS A 54 -7.62 2.24 -8.28
CA LYS A 54 -6.30 2.28 -7.65
C LYS A 54 -5.38 1.12 -8.07
N GLU A 55 -5.82 0.33 -9.07
CA GLU A 55 -5.20 -0.94 -9.43
C GLU A 55 -3.75 -0.77 -9.91
N ILE A 56 -3.51 0.17 -10.82
CA ILE A 56 -2.21 0.33 -11.49
C ILE A 56 -1.10 0.68 -10.50
N ALA A 57 -1.36 1.64 -9.61
CA ALA A 57 -0.38 2.07 -8.61
C ALA A 57 -0.07 0.97 -7.58
N GLN A 58 -1.09 0.19 -7.18
CA GLN A 58 -0.92 -0.93 -6.26
C GLN A 58 -0.13 -2.08 -6.89
N ILE A 59 -0.34 -2.37 -8.18
CA ILE A 59 0.46 -3.33 -8.93
C ILE A 59 1.91 -2.84 -9.00
N ALA A 60 2.15 -1.57 -9.32
CA ALA A 60 3.50 -1.02 -9.38
C ALA A 60 4.21 -1.12 -8.02
N MET A 61 3.53 -0.78 -6.91
CA MET A 61 4.07 -0.93 -5.55
C MET A 61 4.44 -2.38 -5.23
N SER A 62 3.63 -3.35 -5.69
CA SER A 62 3.87 -4.78 -5.42
C SER A 62 5.17 -5.32 -6.03
N LYS A 63 5.67 -4.67 -7.11
CA LYS A 63 6.90 -5.09 -7.81
C LYS A 63 8.16 -4.93 -6.95
N VAL A 64 8.11 -4.05 -5.96
CA VAL A 64 9.24 -3.73 -5.09
C VAL A 64 9.07 -4.29 -3.66
N PHE A 65 7.93 -4.90 -3.36
CA PHE A 65 7.65 -5.52 -2.07
C PHE A 65 8.27 -6.91 -1.99
N ARG A 66 9.16 -7.13 -1.05
CA ARG A 66 9.96 -8.36 -0.91
C ARG A 66 9.49 -9.19 0.28
N LYS A 67 9.94 -10.43 0.36
CA LYS A 67 9.86 -11.23 1.58
C LYS A 67 10.60 -10.51 2.71
N GLY A 68 10.08 -10.58 3.92
CA GLY A 68 10.55 -9.84 5.07
C GLY A 68 9.90 -8.46 5.22
N ASP A 69 9.54 -7.78 4.13
CA ASP A 69 8.86 -6.49 4.20
C ASP A 69 7.49 -6.60 4.87
N PHE A 70 7.06 -5.50 5.49
CA PHE A 70 5.77 -5.38 6.14
C PHE A 70 4.91 -4.30 5.50
N ARG A 71 3.64 -4.62 5.26
CA ARG A 71 2.62 -3.64 4.94
C ARG A 71 1.86 -3.24 6.22
N ALA A 72 1.64 -1.93 6.41
CA ALA A 72 0.62 -1.36 7.28
C ALA A 72 -0.27 -0.46 6.43
N GLY A 73 -1.33 -1.01 5.90
CA GLY A 73 -2.16 -0.38 4.91
C GLY A 73 -3.58 -0.10 5.36
N TYR A 74 -4.42 0.24 4.41
CA TYR A 74 -5.82 0.53 4.66
C TYR A 74 -6.74 -0.27 3.73
N TYR A 75 -8.01 -0.15 3.92
CA TYR A 75 -9.08 -0.99 3.37
C TYR A 75 -9.26 -0.98 1.83
N ARG A 76 -8.49 -0.21 1.06
CA ARG A 76 -8.57 -0.21 -0.42
C ARG A 76 -7.39 -0.91 -1.10
N ASP A 77 -6.57 -1.64 -0.36
CA ASP A 77 -5.35 -2.27 -0.86
C ASP A 77 -5.56 -3.66 -1.47
N GLN A 78 -6.79 -4.02 -1.85
CA GLN A 78 -7.10 -5.35 -2.37
C GLN A 78 -6.24 -5.75 -3.57
N THR A 79 -5.99 -4.83 -4.51
CA THR A 79 -5.17 -5.12 -5.69
C THR A 79 -3.73 -5.41 -5.30
N PHE A 80 -3.20 -4.67 -4.33
CA PHE A 80 -1.87 -4.95 -3.79
C PHE A 80 -1.80 -6.35 -3.17
N MET A 81 -2.79 -6.72 -2.36
CA MET A 81 -2.84 -8.05 -1.73
C MET A 81 -2.98 -9.18 -2.75
N PHE A 82 -3.77 -9.00 -3.83
CA PHE A 82 -3.81 -9.92 -4.96
C PHE A 82 -2.43 -10.02 -5.65
N ALA A 83 -1.80 -8.87 -5.91
CA ALA A 83 -0.52 -8.80 -6.63
C ALA A 83 0.64 -9.47 -5.88
N ILE A 84 0.67 -9.38 -4.56
CA ILE A 84 1.69 -10.05 -3.74
C ILE A 84 1.38 -11.53 -3.47
N GLY A 85 0.18 -12.02 -3.86
CA GLY A 85 -0.24 -13.40 -3.70
C GLY A 85 -0.79 -13.77 -2.32
N GLU A 86 -1.07 -12.79 -1.48
CA GLU A 86 -1.57 -12.99 -0.10
C GLU A 86 -3.11 -12.92 0.00
N LEU A 87 -3.79 -12.73 -1.12
CA LEU A 87 -5.25 -12.72 -1.23
C LEU A 87 -5.68 -13.35 -2.55
N THR A 88 -6.71 -14.19 -2.50
CA THR A 88 -7.41 -14.68 -3.70
C THR A 88 -8.77 -14.00 -3.85
N VAL A 89 -9.33 -14.02 -5.06
CA VAL A 89 -10.70 -13.51 -5.31
C VAL A 89 -11.72 -14.23 -4.43
N GLN A 90 -11.55 -15.55 -4.23
CA GLN A 90 -12.42 -16.33 -3.35
C GLN A 90 -12.36 -15.84 -1.89
N GLN A 91 -11.16 -15.61 -1.35
CA GLN A 91 -10.97 -15.09 0.00
C GLN A 91 -11.52 -13.67 0.15
N TYR A 92 -11.37 -12.83 -0.88
CA TYR A 92 -11.96 -11.50 -0.91
C TYR A 92 -13.49 -11.52 -0.76
N PHE A 93 -14.17 -12.41 -1.48
CA PHE A 93 -15.63 -12.58 -1.35
C PHE A 93 -16.00 -13.28 -0.04
N ALA A 94 -15.21 -14.22 0.45
CA ALA A 94 -15.44 -14.83 1.75
C ALA A 94 -15.43 -13.77 2.87
N GLN A 95 -14.49 -12.83 2.81
CA GLN A 95 -14.44 -11.70 3.75
C GLN A 95 -15.66 -10.77 3.57
N LEU A 96 -16.06 -10.46 2.33
CA LEU A 96 -17.23 -9.63 2.04
C LEU A 96 -18.53 -10.22 2.63
N TYR A 97 -18.68 -11.55 2.59
CA TYR A 97 -19.82 -12.26 3.15
C TYR A 97 -19.65 -12.65 4.64
N ALA A 98 -18.57 -12.20 5.28
CA ALA A 98 -18.23 -12.55 6.68
C ALA A 98 -18.23 -14.07 6.92
N HIS A 99 -17.58 -14.83 6.02
CA HIS A 99 -17.49 -16.28 6.13
C HIS A 99 -16.66 -16.68 7.36
N THR A 100 -17.19 -17.55 8.21
CA THR A 100 -16.61 -17.85 9.53
C THR A 100 -15.52 -18.92 9.53
N SER A 101 -15.23 -19.56 8.38
CA SER A 101 -14.14 -20.53 8.27
C SER A 101 -12.79 -19.82 8.06
N VAL A 102 -11.78 -20.28 8.77
CA VAL A 102 -10.39 -19.84 8.66
C VAL A 102 -9.79 -20.18 7.28
N GLU A 103 -10.23 -21.27 6.67
CA GLU A 103 -9.78 -21.69 5.35
C GLU A 103 -10.31 -20.74 4.25
N ALA A 104 -11.54 -20.24 4.43
CA ALA A 104 -12.16 -19.33 3.48
C ALA A 104 -11.71 -17.86 3.66
N ASP A 105 -11.61 -17.40 4.90
CA ASP A 105 -11.09 -16.07 5.29
C ASP A 105 -9.93 -16.21 6.27
N PRO A 106 -8.69 -16.44 5.80
CA PRO A 106 -7.54 -16.66 6.66
C PRO A 106 -7.18 -15.44 7.54
N ALA A 107 -7.52 -14.23 7.09
CA ALA A 107 -7.19 -13.03 7.83
C ALA A 107 -8.03 -12.88 9.09
N SER A 108 -9.33 -13.18 9.05
CA SER A 108 -10.23 -12.84 10.15
C SER A 108 -11.29 -13.88 10.51
N ALA A 109 -11.56 -14.88 9.67
CA ALA A 109 -12.68 -15.80 9.85
C ALA A 109 -14.00 -15.05 10.09
N GLY A 110 -14.29 -14.05 9.25
CA GLY A 110 -15.51 -13.26 9.29
C GLY A 110 -15.58 -12.19 10.39
N ARG A 111 -14.47 -11.92 11.13
CA ARG A 111 -14.46 -10.96 12.25
C ARG A 111 -14.12 -9.54 11.85
N LEU A 112 -13.53 -9.32 10.69
CA LEU A 112 -13.21 -8.01 10.13
C LEU A 112 -14.11 -7.70 8.94
N MET A 113 -14.30 -6.41 8.65
CA MET A 113 -14.92 -5.97 7.40
C MET A 113 -14.05 -6.36 6.21
N ASN A 114 -14.65 -6.42 5.01
CA ASN A 114 -13.88 -6.63 3.79
C ASN A 114 -12.83 -5.54 3.62
N GLY A 115 -11.74 -5.86 2.93
CA GLY A 115 -10.63 -4.95 2.73
C GLY A 115 -9.67 -4.81 3.93
N HIS A 116 -9.84 -5.62 4.97
CA HIS A 116 -8.94 -5.66 6.14
C HIS A 116 -8.12 -6.95 6.11
N TYR A 117 -6.83 -6.82 6.08
CA TYR A 117 -5.90 -7.94 5.89
C TYR A 117 -4.95 -8.07 7.06
N ALA A 118 -4.46 -9.28 7.27
CA ALA A 118 -3.46 -9.60 8.28
C ALA A 118 -2.72 -10.88 7.91
N THR A 119 -1.41 -10.90 8.06
CA THR A 119 -0.63 -12.13 7.99
C THR A 119 -0.75 -12.87 9.32
N ARG A 120 -1.01 -14.18 9.28
CA ARG A 120 -0.94 -15.03 10.46
C ARG A 120 0.53 -15.29 10.80
N LEU A 121 0.99 -14.64 11.86
CA LEU A 121 2.38 -14.71 12.31
C LEU A 121 2.71 -15.99 13.06
N LEU A 122 1.70 -16.71 13.60
CA LEU A 122 1.86 -17.97 14.31
C LEU A 122 1.43 -19.14 13.44
N ASP A 123 2.11 -20.27 13.63
CA ASP A 123 1.71 -21.55 13.04
C ASP A 123 0.59 -22.22 13.86
N GLU A 124 0.18 -23.46 13.47
CA GLU A 124 -0.86 -24.23 14.14
C GLU A 124 -0.50 -24.65 15.57
N LYS A 125 0.79 -24.65 15.92
CA LYS A 125 1.31 -24.96 17.24
C LYS A 125 1.49 -23.71 18.11
N GLY A 126 1.15 -22.52 17.59
CA GLY A 126 1.34 -21.25 18.27
C GLY A 126 2.79 -20.75 18.26
N MET A 127 3.65 -21.34 17.43
CA MET A 127 5.04 -20.89 17.27
C MET A 127 5.12 -19.79 16.22
N LEU A 128 6.01 -18.83 16.44
CA LEU A 128 6.27 -17.75 15.50
C LEU A 128 6.84 -18.32 14.19
N LYS A 129 6.25 -17.92 13.07
CA LYS A 129 6.77 -18.25 11.74
C LYS A 129 8.04 -17.43 11.44
N ASN A 130 8.83 -17.90 10.49
CA ASN A 130 9.92 -17.09 9.95
C ASN A 130 9.37 -15.95 9.10
N LEU A 131 9.33 -14.74 9.66
CA LEU A 131 8.75 -13.57 9.02
C LEU A 131 9.60 -13.06 7.84
N THR A 132 10.89 -13.39 7.82
CA THR A 132 11.80 -13.02 6.70
C THR A 132 11.49 -13.78 5.41
N GLU A 133 10.75 -14.90 5.52
CA GLU A 133 10.31 -15.71 4.38
C GLU A 133 8.89 -15.37 3.90
N LEU A 134 8.19 -14.49 4.59
CA LEU A 134 6.80 -14.10 4.30
C LEU A 134 6.74 -12.70 3.70
N LYS A 135 5.68 -12.44 2.95
CA LYS A 135 5.23 -11.11 2.60
C LYS A 135 4.22 -10.66 3.66
N ASN A 136 4.66 -9.82 4.58
CA ASN A 136 3.93 -9.57 5.81
C ASN A 136 2.93 -8.41 5.69
N SER A 137 1.75 -8.57 6.26
CA SER A 137 0.80 -7.48 6.50
C SER A 137 0.46 -7.43 7.98
N SER A 138 0.69 -6.29 8.62
CA SER A 138 0.14 -6.05 9.95
C SER A 138 -1.38 -6.05 9.89
N ALA A 139 -2.05 -6.41 10.98
CA ALA A 139 -3.51 -6.43 10.99
C ALA A 139 -4.08 -5.04 10.71
N ASP A 140 -4.89 -4.92 9.66
CA ASP A 140 -5.53 -3.66 9.33
C ASP A 140 -6.56 -3.27 10.39
N ILE A 141 -6.76 -1.96 10.54
CA ILE A 141 -7.75 -1.37 11.43
C ILE A 141 -8.59 -0.36 10.66
N SER A 142 -9.85 -0.19 11.09
CA SER A 142 -10.81 0.68 10.41
C SER A 142 -10.63 2.18 10.68
N PRO A 143 -10.13 2.65 11.85
CA PRO A 143 -9.96 4.07 12.10
C PRO A 143 -9.06 4.74 11.06
N THR A 144 -9.52 5.86 10.53
CA THR A 144 -8.83 6.65 9.51
C THR A 144 -7.43 7.06 10.00
N ALA A 145 -6.42 6.81 9.19
CA ALA A 145 -4.99 7.01 9.51
C ALA A 145 -4.45 6.21 10.72
N GLY A 146 -5.25 5.35 11.35
CA GLY A 146 -4.82 4.57 12.53
C GLY A 146 -3.66 3.61 12.26
N GLN A 147 -3.42 3.24 11.00
CA GLN A 147 -2.26 2.43 10.60
C GLN A 147 -0.94 3.20 10.65
N MET A 148 -0.95 4.53 10.64
CA MET A 148 0.28 5.34 10.52
C MET A 148 1.25 5.17 11.70
N PRO A 149 0.82 5.20 12.97
CA PRO A 149 1.72 4.91 14.11
C PRO A 149 2.31 3.50 14.06
N ARG A 150 1.53 2.52 13.62
CA ARG A 150 2.01 1.13 13.44
C ARG A 150 3.05 1.03 12.33
N LEU A 151 2.81 1.69 11.20
CA LEU A 151 3.76 1.78 10.10
C LEU A 151 5.11 2.33 10.57
N LEU A 152 5.08 3.43 11.32
CA LEU A 152 6.26 4.03 11.93
C LEU A 152 6.97 3.05 12.88
N GLY A 153 6.20 2.35 13.74
CA GLY A 153 6.75 1.37 14.67
C GLY A 153 7.45 0.20 13.98
N ILE A 154 6.89 -0.31 12.88
CA ILE A 154 7.50 -1.37 12.06
C ILE A 154 8.80 -0.87 11.42
N ALA A 155 8.78 0.33 10.82
CA ALA A 155 9.98 0.93 10.25
C ALA A 155 11.07 1.19 11.30
N TYR A 156 10.68 1.60 12.50
CA TYR A 156 11.61 1.80 13.60
C TYR A 156 12.18 0.48 14.12
N ALA A 157 11.41 -0.59 14.18
CA ALA A 157 11.89 -1.92 14.49
C ALA A 157 12.98 -2.38 13.50
N SER A 158 12.75 -2.20 12.19
CA SER A 158 13.78 -2.49 11.17
C SER A 158 15.08 -1.72 11.44
N LYS A 159 14.99 -0.42 11.78
CA LYS A 159 16.17 0.36 12.17
C LYS A 159 16.87 -0.22 13.40
N LEU A 160 16.13 -0.59 14.46
CA LEU A 160 16.71 -1.18 15.67
C LEU A 160 17.43 -2.50 15.38
N PHE A 161 16.83 -3.38 14.56
CA PHE A 161 17.48 -4.62 14.11
C PHE A 161 18.79 -4.36 13.38
N ARG A 162 18.88 -3.28 12.60
CA ARG A 162 20.12 -2.90 11.90
C ARG A 162 21.18 -2.32 12.83
N GLU A 163 20.79 -1.49 13.80
CA GLU A 163 21.70 -0.72 14.64
C GLU A 163 22.12 -1.46 15.92
N ASN A 164 21.37 -2.48 16.36
CA ASN A 164 21.65 -3.23 17.57
C ASN A 164 22.06 -4.69 17.26
N PRO A 165 23.36 -5.04 17.37
CA PRO A 165 23.83 -6.40 17.11
C PRO A 165 23.20 -7.48 18.00
N ASP A 166 22.74 -7.13 19.21
CA ASP A 166 22.08 -8.09 20.12
C ASP A 166 20.78 -8.63 19.56
N LEU A 167 20.16 -7.91 18.61
CA LEU A 167 18.94 -8.35 17.92
C LEU A 167 19.22 -9.30 16.76
N HIS A 168 20.43 -9.39 16.25
CA HIS A 168 20.79 -10.23 15.09
C HIS A 168 20.64 -11.73 15.35
N GLN A 169 20.46 -12.15 16.59
CA GLN A 169 20.13 -13.54 16.94
C GLN A 169 18.70 -13.94 16.54
N PHE A 170 17.78 -12.98 16.38
CA PHE A 170 16.37 -13.23 16.04
C PHE A 170 16.15 -13.21 14.53
N LYS A 171 16.80 -14.13 13.82
CA LYS A 171 16.82 -14.18 12.35
C LYS A 171 15.46 -14.48 11.72
N GLU A 172 14.53 -15.05 12.46
CA GLU A 172 13.15 -15.27 12.05
C GLU A 172 12.31 -13.99 12.04
N LEU A 173 12.76 -12.92 12.69
CA LEU A 173 12.06 -11.64 12.76
C LEU A 173 12.55 -10.63 11.72
N SER A 174 13.86 -10.62 11.42
CA SER A 174 14.46 -9.61 10.56
C SER A 174 15.74 -10.13 9.89
N ASP A 175 15.98 -9.72 8.66
CA ASP A 175 17.26 -9.86 7.96
C ASP A 175 18.13 -8.63 8.25
N ASN A 176 18.56 -8.53 9.53
CA ASN A 176 19.41 -7.45 10.06
C ASN A 176 18.90 -6.03 9.74
N GLY A 177 17.59 -5.84 9.71
CA GLY A 177 17.00 -4.53 9.46
C GLY A 177 17.02 -4.08 8.00
N ASN A 178 17.01 -5.03 7.06
CA ASN A 178 16.96 -4.74 5.63
C ASN A 178 15.51 -4.58 5.11
N GLU A 179 14.51 -4.79 5.96
CA GLU A 179 13.10 -4.68 5.61
C GLU A 179 12.64 -3.24 5.48
N ILE A 180 11.69 -3.00 4.59
CA ILE A 180 10.97 -1.75 4.46
C ILE A 180 9.56 -1.91 5.05
N ALA A 181 9.08 -0.88 5.73
CA ALA A 181 7.68 -0.74 6.10
C ALA A 181 6.93 0.02 5.00
N PHE A 182 6.02 -0.66 4.31
CA PHE A 182 5.18 -0.08 3.27
C PHE A 182 3.84 0.35 3.85
N GLY A 183 3.51 1.62 3.70
CA GLY A 183 2.24 2.19 4.13
C GLY A 183 1.39 2.68 2.98
N THR A 184 0.08 2.62 3.16
CA THR A 184 -0.88 3.18 2.22
C THR A 184 -1.92 4.00 2.95
N ILE A 185 -2.35 5.10 2.34
CA ILE A 185 -3.34 6.01 2.91
C ILE A 185 -4.07 6.77 1.79
N GLY A 186 -5.35 7.07 1.97
CA GLY A 186 -6.08 7.96 1.08
C GLY A 186 -5.73 9.43 1.33
N ASN A 187 -5.85 10.28 0.30
CA ASN A 187 -5.54 11.71 0.38
C ASN A 187 -6.33 12.43 1.50
N ALA A 188 -7.62 12.20 1.62
CA ALA A 188 -8.42 12.83 2.68
C ALA A 188 -7.98 12.40 4.08
N SER A 189 -7.56 11.15 4.24
CA SER A 189 -7.07 10.61 5.50
C SER A 189 -5.74 11.24 5.96
N THR A 190 -5.02 11.91 5.07
CA THR A 190 -3.82 12.68 5.43
C THR A 190 -4.12 13.93 6.27
N SER A 191 -5.39 14.31 6.41
CA SER A 191 -5.81 15.40 7.29
C SER A 191 -5.90 15.01 8.78
N GLU A 192 -5.77 13.71 9.09
CA GLU A 192 -5.76 13.23 10.48
C GLU A 192 -4.44 13.58 11.18
N GLY A 193 -4.51 13.94 12.47
CA GLY A 193 -3.33 14.30 13.27
C GLY A 193 -2.27 13.22 13.31
N MET A 194 -2.68 11.94 13.45
CA MET A 194 -1.77 10.79 13.47
C MET A 194 -0.93 10.66 12.20
N PHE A 195 -1.42 11.10 11.03
CA PHE A 195 -0.62 11.13 9.81
C PHE A 195 0.56 12.10 9.97
N PHE A 196 0.30 13.35 10.36
CA PHE A 196 1.36 14.36 10.51
C PHE A 196 2.37 14.00 11.59
N GLU A 197 1.91 13.45 12.72
CA GLU A 197 2.79 12.99 13.80
C GLU A 197 3.71 11.86 13.34
N ALA A 198 3.14 10.82 12.69
CA ALA A 198 3.92 9.69 12.19
C ALA A 198 4.92 10.10 11.10
N ILE A 199 4.49 10.98 10.19
CA ILE A 199 5.36 11.52 9.14
C ILE A 199 6.50 12.33 9.76
N ASN A 200 6.23 13.27 10.64
CA ASN A 200 7.27 14.05 11.32
C ASN A 200 8.26 13.13 12.06
N ALA A 201 7.77 12.16 12.81
CA ALA A 201 8.61 11.21 13.55
C ALA A 201 9.48 10.36 12.61
N ALA A 202 8.95 9.92 11.46
CA ALA A 202 9.73 9.18 10.47
C ALA A 202 10.90 10.02 9.92
N GLY A 203 10.67 11.30 9.66
CA GLY A 203 11.70 12.25 9.24
C GLY A 203 12.79 12.46 10.29
N VAL A 204 12.40 12.59 11.56
CA VAL A 204 13.36 12.71 12.69
C VAL A 204 14.17 11.43 12.88
N LEU A 205 13.49 10.29 12.89
CA LEU A 205 14.10 8.97 13.17
C LEU A 205 14.90 8.42 11.99
N GLN A 206 14.67 8.88 10.77
CA GLN A 206 15.28 8.35 9.54
C GLN A 206 15.13 6.82 9.49
N VAL A 207 13.91 6.39 9.23
CA VAL A 207 13.51 4.98 9.21
C VAL A 207 13.13 4.54 7.79
N PRO A 208 13.27 3.25 7.42
CA PRO A 208 12.93 2.74 6.09
C PRO A 208 11.40 2.61 5.93
N MET A 209 10.72 3.75 5.85
CA MET A 209 9.27 3.87 5.70
C MET A 209 8.90 4.42 4.34
N LEU A 210 8.17 3.64 3.52
CA LEU A 210 7.62 4.08 2.24
C LEU A 210 6.11 4.24 2.39
N THR A 211 5.62 5.48 2.35
CA THR A 211 4.19 5.79 2.49
C THR A 211 3.61 6.22 1.16
N SER A 212 2.70 5.43 0.59
CA SER A 212 1.97 5.74 -0.63
C SER A 212 0.63 6.41 -0.32
N ILE A 213 0.41 7.59 -0.90
CA ILE A 213 -0.85 8.32 -0.80
C ILE A 213 -1.62 8.12 -2.09
N TRP A 214 -2.81 7.52 -1.99
CA TRP A 214 -3.74 7.34 -3.11
C TRP A 214 -4.66 8.54 -3.20
N ASP A 215 -4.39 9.45 -4.15
CA ASP A 215 -5.09 10.72 -4.30
C ASP A 215 -6.05 10.68 -5.49
N ASP A 216 -7.35 10.63 -5.17
CA ASP A 216 -8.46 10.68 -6.13
C ASP A 216 -9.28 11.98 -6.02
N ASP A 217 -8.69 13.03 -5.44
CA ASP A 217 -9.26 14.36 -5.23
C ASP A 217 -10.46 14.43 -4.27
N TYR A 218 -10.84 13.34 -3.63
CA TYR A 218 -12.03 13.31 -2.77
C TYR A 218 -11.81 12.61 -1.43
N GLY A 219 -12.57 13.06 -0.43
CA GLY A 219 -12.80 12.34 0.83
C GLY A 219 -14.28 12.02 0.95
N ILE A 220 -14.69 10.79 0.58
CA ILE A 220 -16.09 10.40 0.37
C ILE A 220 -16.73 11.29 -0.71
N SER A 221 -17.43 12.35 -0.31
CA SER A 221 -18.08 13.31 -1.21
C SER A 221 -17.47 14.72 -1.09
N VAL A 222 -16.43 14.89 -0.28
CA VAL A 222 -15.80 16.20 -0.02
C VAL A 222 -14.62 16.38 -0.97
N PRO A 223 -14.65 17.38 -1.87
CA PRO A 223 -13.51 17.72 -2.73
C PRO A 223 -12.28 18.12 -1.92
N GLN A 224 -11.10 17.86 -2.48
CA GLN A 224 -9.79 18.05 -1.84
C GLN A 224 -9.55 19.48 -1.36
N GLU A 225 -10.07 20.48 -2.03
CA GLU A 225 -9.93 21.90 -1.65
C GLU A 225 -10.53 22.22 -0.27
N TYR A 226 -11.48 21.41 0.22
CA TYR A 226 -12.13 21.60 1.53
C TYR A 226 -11.48 20.80 2.67
N HIS A 227 -10.55 19.89 2.37
CA HIS A 227 -9.88 19.10 3.42
C HIS A 227 -8.35 19.14 3.37
N THR A 228 -7.74 19.67 2.32
CA THR A 228 -6.28 19.75 2.20
C THR A 228 -5.83 21.15 1.78
N THR A 229 -5.13 21.85 2.67
CA THR A 229 -4.52 23.14 2.37
C THR A 229 -3.66 23.06 1.12
N LYS A 230 -3.67 24.08 0.26
CA LYS A 230 -2.99 24.14 -1.04
C LYS A 230 -3.50 23.10 -2.05
N GLY A 231 -4.60 22.38 -1.76
CA GLY A 231 -5.15 21.35 -2.64
C GLY A 231 -4.13 20.25 -2.99
N SER A 232 -3.17 19.94 -2.09
CA SER A 232 -2.19 18.87 -2.35
C SER A 232 -1.34 18.62 -1.10
N ILE A 233 -1.35 17.39 -0.62
CA ILE A 233 -0.58 17.03 0.57
C ILE A 233 0.94 17.12 0.33
N SER A 234 1.44 16.79 -0.85
CA SER A 234 2.88 16.96 -1.16
C SER A 234 3.31 18.44 -1.15
N LYS A 235 2.43 19.36 -1.54
CA LYS A 235 2.70 20.79 -1.40
C LYS A 235 2.68 21.25 0.06
N VAL A 236 1.81 20.69 0.88
CA VAL A 236 1.77 20.97 2.32
C VAL A 236 3.06 20.53 2.99
N LEU A 237 3.56 19.35 2.63
CA LEU A 237 4.74 18.72 3.23
C LEU A 237 6.07 19.11 2.56
N ALA A 238 6.06 19.99 1.57
CA ALA A 238 7.26 20.37 0.82
C ALA A 238 8.43 20.87 1.72
N GLY A 239 8.12 21.51 2.84
CA GLY A 239 9.12 21.93 3.82
C GLY A 239 9.82 20.80 4.58
N LEU A 240 9.33 19.56 4.45
CA LEU A 240 9.93 18.36 5.06
C LEU A 240 10.78 17.57 4.04
N GLN A 241 10.87 18.02 2.78
CA GLN A 241 11.76 17.43 1.79
C GLN A 241 13.20 17.57 2.28
N ARG A 242 13.94 16.44 2.29
CA ARG A 242 15.37 16.47 2.61
C ARG A 242 16.18 17.26 1.58
N ASN A 243 17.29 17.80 2.00
CA ASN A 243 18.28 18.43 1.14
C ASN A 243 19.70 18.01 1.59
N GLU A 244 20.73 18.62 1.02
CA GLU A 244 22.13 18.28 1.32
C GLU A 244 22.51 18.52 2.78
N ASN A 245 21.84 19.44 3.48
CA ASN A 245 22.19 19.90 4.82
C ASN A 245 21.19 19.45 5.89
N GLU A 246 19.98 19.01 5.50
CA GLU A 246 18.87 18.76 6.42
C GLU A 246 18.25 17.39 6.17
N LYS A 247 17.98 16.67 7.27
CA LYS A 247 17.22 15.45 7.25
C LYS A 247 15.76 15.75 6.90
N GLY A 248 15.09 14.74 6.35
CA GLY A 248 13.67 14.83 5.96
C GLY A 248 13.27 13.59 5.20
N PHE A 249 12.29 13.74 4.33
CA PHE A 249 11.84 12.68 3.43
C PHE A 249 12.36 12.88 2.02
N GLU A 250 12.30 11.81 1.23
CA GLU A 250 12.18 11.95 -0.21
C GLU A 250 10.70 12.05 -0.58
N ILE A 251 10.30 13.11 -1.29
CA ILE A 251 8.93 13.28 -1.76
C ILE A 251 8.89 13.02 -3.27
N ILE A 252 8.18 11.97 -3.68
CA ILE A 252 7.98 11.60 -5.08
C ILE A 252 6.51 11.84 -5.42
N VAL A 253 6.25 12.57 -6.51
CA VAL A 253 4.89 12.86 -6.99
C VAL A 253 4.74 12.33 -8.41
N ILE A 254 3.70 11.53 -8.67
CA ILE A 254 3.47 10.89 -9.96
C ILE A 254 1.96 10.76 -10.23
N ASN A 255 1.59 10.65 -11.50
CA ASN A 255 0.20 10.43 -11.90
C ASN A 255 -0.15 8.93 -11.88
N GLY A 256 -1.33 8.60 -11.37
CA GLY A 256 -1.79 7.22 -11.18
C GLY A 256 -2.07 6.43 -12.47
N TRP A 257 -2.18 7.12 -13.60
CA TRP A 257 -2.36 6.50 -14.92
C TRP A 257 -1.04 6.20 -15.64
N ASP A 258 0.09 6.71 -15.16
CA ASP A 258 1.41 6.49 -15.77
C ASP A 258 2.02 5.16 -15.29
N TYR A 259 1.57 4.05 -15.86
CA TYR A 259 2.01 2.71 -15.48
C TYR A 259 3.52 2.49 -15.57
N PRO A 260 4.24 2.85 -16.66
CA PRO A 260 5.69 2.71 -16.71
C PRO A 260 6.40 3.59 -15.67
N GLY A 261 6.00 4.85 -15.58
CA GLY A 261 6.57 5.80 -14.64
C GLY A 261 6.37 5.38 -13.18
N LEU A 262 5.20 4.81 -12.84
CA LEU A 262 4.93 4.25 -11.50
C LEU A 262 5.91 3.14 -11.14
N ILE A 263 6.17 2.19 -12.06
CA ILE A 263 7.12 1.10 -11.83
C ILE A 263 8.52 1.66 -11.57
N ASP A 264 8.99 2.55 -12.43
CA ASP A 264 10.33 3.15 -12.32
C ASP A 264 10.46 3.96 -11.02
N ALA A 265 9.44 4.78 -10.70
CA ALA A 265 9.44 5.58 -9.49
C ALA A 265 9.40 4.74 -8.20
N TYR A 266 8.66 3.62 -8.17
CA TYR A 266 8.69 2.71 -7.03
C TYR A 266 10.05 2.03 -6.86
N HIS A 267 10.75 1.66 -7.93
CA HIS A 267 12.12 1.15 -7.83
C HIS A 267 13.08 2.20 -7.25
N VAL A 268 12.94 3.46 -7.63
CA VAL A 268 13.71 4.57 -7.05
C VAL A 268 13.38 4.73 -5.56
N ALA A 269 12.10 4.76 -5.22
CA ALA A 269 11.64 4.89 -3.83
C ALA A 269 12.13 3.75 -2.94
N GLU A 270 12.01 2.52 -3.40
CA GLU A 270 12.48 1.32 -2.70
C GLU A 270 13.98 1.38 -2.44
N LYS A 271 14.76 1.73 -3.44
CA LYS A 271 16.22 1.87 -3.32
C LYS A 271 16.61 2.94 -2.30
N ILE A 272 15.90 4.08 -2.27
CA ILE A 272 16.12 5.14 -1.28
C ILE A 272 15.82 4.62 0.14
N CYS A 273 14.67 3.99 0.34
CA CYS A 273 14.30 3.43 1.64
C CYS A 273 15.27 2.35 2.11
N ARG A 274 15.58 1.38 1.25
CA ARG A 274 16.36 0.19 1.63
C ARG A 274 17.84 0.45 1.78
N GLU A 275 18.43 1.21 0.85
CA GLU A 275 19.87 1.44 0.83
C GLU A 275 20.29 2.67 1.66
N LYS A 276 19.47 3.72 1.65
CA LYS A 276 19.79 4.98 2.34
C LYS A 276 19.06 5.15 3.66
N HIS A 277 18.07 4.28 3.93
CA HIS A 277 17.23 4.31 5.13
C HIS A 277 16.52 5.66 5.35
N VAL A 278 16.21 6.34 4.26
CA VAL A 278 15.47 7.61 4.24
C VAL A 278 14.00 7.31 4.00
N PRO A 279 13.08 7.88 4.81
CA PRO A 279 11.66 7.69 4.57
C PRO A 279 11.24 8.35 3.25
N VAL A 280 10.32 7.71 2.53
CA VAL A 280 9.78 8.18 1.25
C VAL A 280 8.29 8.44 1.39
N LEU A 281 7.86 9.62 0.99
CA LEU A 281 6.46 9.95 0.75
C LEU A 281 6.18 9.85 -0.74
N PHE A 282 5.35 8.89 -1.13
CA PHE A 282 5.02 8.61 -2.52
C PHE A 282 3.59 9.05 -2.83
N HIS A 283 3.43 10.23 -3.45
CA HIS A 283 2.12 10.83 -3.72
C HIS A 283 1.66 10.48 -5.14
N VAL A 284 0.69 9.59 -5.26
CA VAL A 284 0.06 9.20 -6.53
C VAL A 284 -1.19 10.04 -6.74
N LYS A 285 -1.13 10.95 -7.69
CA LYS A 285 -2.23 11.85 -8.05
C LYS A 285 -3.04 11.34 -9.24
N GLU A 286 -4.15 12.00 -9.50
CA GLU A 286 -5.02 11.71 -10.63
C GLU A 286 -5.48 10.25 -10.65
N MET A 287 -5.70 9.69 -9.47
CA MET A 287 -6.37 8.40 -9.32
C MET A 287 -7.88 8.58 -9.42
N THR A 288 -8.60 7.50 -9.48
CA THR A 288 -10.06 7.51 -9.59
C THR A 288 -10.72 6.66 -8.52
N GLN A 289 -11.97 6.91 -8.26
CA GLN A 289 -12.90 6.06 -7.51
C GLN A 289 -14.23 6.02 -8.28
N PRO A 290 -14.32 5.25 -9.40
CA PRO A 290 -15.38 5.38 -10.39
C PRO A 290 -16.80 5.19 -9.84
N GLN A 291 -16.95 4.37 -8.80
CA GLN A 291 -18.25 4.05 -8.20
C GLN A 291 -18.51 4.82 -6.89
N GLY A 292 -17.63 5.78 -6.53
CA GLY A 292 -17.68 6.48 -5.25
C GLY A 292 -17.03 5.70 -4.10
N HIS A 293 -16.89 6.36 -2.95
CA HIS A 293 -16.11 5.84 -1.81
C HIS A 293 -16.90 4.91 -0.88
N SER A 294 -18.20 5.00 -0.85
CA SER A 294 -19.08 4.22 0.06
C SER A 294 -20.11 3.39 -0.70
N THR A 295 -20.64 2.38 -0.06
CA THR A 295 -21.68 1.48 -0.55
C THR A 295 -22.82 1.42 0.44
#